data_675739b70238644f7e29467eaf5aba55
#
_entry.id   675739b70238644f7e29467eaf5aba55
#
_cell.length_a   1.000
_cell.length_b   1.000
_cell.length_c   1.000
_cell.angle_alpha   90.00
_cell.angle_beta   90.00
_cell.angle_gamma   90.00
#
_symmetry.space_group_name_H-M   'P 1'
#
loop_
_entity.id
_entity.type
_entity.pdbx_description
1 polymer ?
#
loop_
_entity_poly.entity_id
_entity_poly.type
_entity_poly.pdbx_seq_one_letter_code
_entity_poly.pdbx_strand_id
1 'polypeptide(L)'
;MTEPRYWDDYQVGQKFPLGSTTFTEQEIVEFARQFDPQSFHVDAEAAKASMFGGIIASGWHIASKMMRLFVDNYVDHRTALGSPGLDELRWLKPVRPGDTLTGWVECLAKIPSRSKPTMGVIHELWRVENQKGELVMTAKGINMVRRRPQ
;
A
#
# COMPACT_ATOMS: atom_id res chain seq x y z
N MET A 1 5.02 -18.68 19.24
CA MET A 1 4.05 -17.66 18.78
C MET A 1 4.36 -16.32 19.41
N THR A 2 4.40 -15.28 18.60
CA THR A 2 4.56 -13.93 19.11
C THR A 2 3.25 -13.45 19.76
N GLU A 3 3.37 -12.52 20.70
CA GLU A 3 2.22 -11.83 21.27
C GLU A 3 1.49 -11.03 20.18
N PRO A 4 0.15 -10.90 20.26
CA PRO A 4 -0.58 -9.99 19.35
C PRO A 4 -0.08 -8.56 19.52
N ARG A 5 -0.01 -7.83 18.39
CA ARG A 5 0.35 -6.41 18.43
C ARG A 5 -0.93 -5.60 18.58
N TYR A 6 -1.09 -5.01 19.76
CA TYR A 6 -2.23 -4.16 20.08
C TYR A 6 -1.92 -2.70 19.72
N TRP A 7 -2.96 -1.86 19.67
CA TRP A 7 -2.80 -0.43 19.43
C TRP A 7 -1.76 0.19 20.37
N ASP A 8 -1.74 -0.27 21.62
CA ASP A 8 -0.83 0.21 22.66
C ASP A 8 0.65 -0.02 22.33
N ASP A 9 0.95 -1.00 21.50
CA ASP A 9 2.31 -1.40 21.16
C ASP A 9 2.93 -0.61 20.01
N TYR A 10 2.12 0.14 19.26
CA TYR A 10 2.63 0.99 18.19
C TYR A 10 3.20 2.28 18.77
N GLN A 11 4.24 2.81 18.13
CA GLN A 11 4.88 4.06 18.53
C GLN A 11 4.94 5.03 17.34
N VAL A 12 4.64 6.29 17.60
CA VAL A 12 4.77 7.34 16.59
C VAL A 12 6.22 7.40 16.12
N GLY A 13 6.42 7.45 14.79
CA GLY A 13 7.73 7.43 14.17
C GLY A 13 8.28 6.04 13.87
N GLN A 14 7.64 4.99 14.39
CA GLN A 14 8.05 3.61 14.13
C GLN A 14 7.83 3.26 12.66
N LYS A 15 8.84 2.64 12.04
CA LYS A 15 8.80 2.22 10.63
C LYS A 15 8.81 0.71 10.52
N PHE A 16 8.01 0.19 9.59
CA PHE A 16 7.87 -1.24 9.35
C PHE A 16 8.18 -1.52 7.88
N PRO A 17 9.13 -2.42 7.58
CA PRO A 17 9.33 -2.83 6.19
C PRO A 17 8.19 -3.72 5.72
N LEU A 18 7.73 -3.50 4.49
CA LEU A 18 6.69 -4.34 3.87
C LEU A 18 7.28 -5.40 2.94
N GLY A 19 8.55 -5.25 2.54
CA GLY A 19 9.15 -6.12 1.56
C GLY A 19 8.98 -5.60 0.14
N SER A 20 9.20 -6.47 -0.83
CA SER A 20 9.26 -6.11 -2.25
C SER A 20 8.39 -7.00 -3.10
N THR A 21 7.99 -6.46 -4.27
CA THR A 21 7.23 -7.21 -5.28
C THR A 21 7.61 -6.71 -6.67
N THR A 22 7.62 -7.61 -7.66
CA THR A 22 7.97 -7.29 -9.04
C THR A 22 6.72 -7.30 -9.90
N PHE A 23 6.64 -6.36 -10.87
CA PHE A 23 5.51 -6.23 -11.79
C PHE A 23 5.91 -6.80 -13.16
N THR A 24 5.23 -7.84 -13.61
CA THR A 24 5.40 -8.36 -14.96
C THR A 24 4.43 -7.68 -15.91
N GLU A 25 4.77 -7.59 -17.20
CA GLU A 25 3.87 -7.04 -18.20
C GLU A 25 2.55 -7.82 -18.24
N GLN A 26 2.63 -9.15 -18.16
CA GLN A 26 1.45 -10.01 -18.17
C GLN A 26 0.47 -9.64 -17.05
N GLU A 27 0.95 -9.53 -15.81
CA GLU A 27 0.05 -9.19 -14.70
C GLU A 27 -0.49 -7.76 -14.80
N ILE A 28 0.31 -6.82 -15.30
CA ILE A 28 -0.13 -5.43 -15.52
C ILE A 28 -1.34 -5.41 -16.47
N VAL A 29 -1.21 -6.09 -17.59
CA VAL A 29 -2.25 -6.16 -18.61
C VAL A 29 -3.48 -6.91 -18.10
N GLU A 30 -3.29 -8.04 -17.42
CA GLU A 30 -4.40 -8.83 -16.87
C GLU A 30 -5.23 -8.07 -15.84
N PHE A 31 -4.56 -7.37 -14.91
CA PHE A 31 -5.26 -6.53 -13.94
C PHE A 31 -6.04 -5.43 -14.65
N ALA A 32 -5.38 -4.74 -15.57
CA ALA A 32 -6.00 -3.59 -16.25
C ALA A 32 -7.20 -3.99 -17.11
N ARG A 33 -7.15 -5.14 -17.77
CA ARG A 33 -8.29 -5.64 -18.54
C ARG A 33 -9.54 -5.83 -17.69
N GLN A 34 -9.36 -6.18 -16.43
CA GLN A 34 -10.48 -6.39 -15.51
C GLN A 34 -10.99 -5.09 -14.90
N PHE A 35 -10.10 -4.15 -14.56
CA PHE A 35 -10.45 -3.02 -13.70
C PHE A 35 -10.10 -1.64 -14.25
N ASP A 36 -9.18 -1.52 -15.20
CA ASP A 36 -8.70 -0.23 -15.70
C ASP A 36 -8.21 -0.37 -17.15
N PRO A 37 -9.11 -0.66 -18.10
CA PRO A 37 -8.71 -1.01 -19.47
C PRO A 37 -8.35 0.20 -20.34
N GLN A 38 -7.58 1.14 -19.80
CA GLN A 38 -7.04 2.24 -20.59
C GLN A 38 -5.90 1.74 -21.48
N SER A 39 -5.76 2.33 -22.67
CA SER A 39 -4.87 1.82 -23.72
C SER A 39 -3.41 1.67 -23.27
N PHE A 40 -2.90 2.61 -22.48
CA PHE A 40 -1.50 2.57 -22.00
C PHE A 40 -1.24 1.49 -20.94
N HIS A 41 -2.28 0.80 -20.47
CA HIS A 41 -2.16 -0.34 -19.56
C HIS A 41 -2.34 -1.69 -20.26
N VAL A 42 -3.02 -1.72 -21.42
CA VAL A 42 -3.44 -2.99 -22.03
C VAL A 42 -2.93 -3.21 -23.46
N ASP A 43 -2.48 -2.16 -24.15
CA ASP A 43 -2.08 -2.23 -25.56
C ASP A 43 -0.66 -1.67 -25.70
N ALA A 44 0.30 -2.56 -25.99
CA ALA A 44 1.71 -2.19 -26.07
C ALA A 44 1.99 -1.16 -27.18
N GLU A 45 1.30 -1.26 -28.32
CA GLU A 45 1.48 -0.30 -29.42
C GLU A 45 0.93 1.09 -29.06
N ALA A 46 -0.28 1.13 -28.51
CA ALA A 46 -0.90 2.38 -28.07
C ALA A 46 -0.11 3.01 -26.93
N ALA A 47 0.37 2.19 -25.98
CA ALA A 47 1.20 2.66 -24.87
C ALA A 47 2.50 3.28 -25.33
N LYS A 48 3.14 2.66 -26.33
CA LYS A 48 4.38 3.18 -26.93
C LYS A 48 4.19 4.55 -27.56
N ALA A 49 3.04 4.77 -28.18
CA ALA A 49 2.68 6.06 -28.80
C ALA A 49 2.19 7.09 -27.77
N SER A 50 1.95 6.70 -26.54
CA SER A 50 1.47 7.58 -25.47
C SER A 50 2.62 8.38 -24.85
N MET A 51 2.26 9.37 -24.00
CA MET A 51 3.24 10.15 -23.25
C MET A 51 4.14 9.29 -22.35
N PHE A 52 3.73 8.05 -22.04
CA PHE A 52 4.49 7.14 -21.19
C PHE A 52 5.55 6.35 -21.95
N GLY A 53 5.45 6.25 -23.27
CA GLY A 53 6.43 5.57 -24.12
C GLY A 53 6.46 4.06 -23.99
N GLY A 54 5.47 3.45 -23.36
CA GLY A 54 5.36 2.01 -23.15
C GLY A 54 4.30 1.70 -22.11
N ILE A 55 4.03 0.40 -21.91
CA ILE A 55 3.06 -0.07 -20.91
C ILE A 55 3.46 0.43 -19.51
N ILE A 56 2.47 0.89 -18.76
CA ILE A 56 2.59 1.21 -17.34
C ILE A 56 1.49 0.52 -16.55
N ALA A 57 1.77 0.22 -15.29
CA ALA A 57 0.79 -0.38 -14.38
C ALA A 57 -0.29 0.63 -13.99
N SER A 58 -1.52 0.14 -13.87
CA SER A 58 -2.59 0.93 -13.24
C SER A 58 -2.19 1.26 -11.80
N GLY A 59 -2.48 2.49 -11.37
CA GLY A 59 -2.26 2.89 -9.97
C GLY A 59 -2.99 1.96 -9.00
N TRP A 60 -4.19 1.51 -9.34
CA TRP A 60 -4.96 0.57 -8.51
C TRP A 60 -4.29 -0.80 -8.41
N HIS A 61 -3.59 -1.22 -9.45
CA HIS A 61 -2.79 -2.44 -9.41
C HIS A 61 -1.61 -2.28 -8.44
N ILE A 62 -0.92 -1.15 -8.52
CA ILE A 62 0.19 -0.84 -7.61
C ILE A 62 -0.31 -0.87 -6.17
N ALA A 63 -1.38 -0.14 -5.87
CA ALA A 63 -1.96 -0.08 -4.54
C ALA A 63 -2.39 -1.47 -4.04
N SER A 64 -2.97 -2.30 -4.91
CA SER A 64 -3.41 -3.67 -4.56
C SER A 64 -2.25 -4.58 -4.21
N LYS A 65 -1.14 -4.54 -4.96
CA LYS A 65 0.04 -5.34 -4.64
C LYS A 65 0.72 -4.87 -3.35
N MET A 66 0.74 -3.56 -3.11
CA MET A 66 1.25 -3.03 -1.85
C MET A 66 0.35 -3.40 -0.67
N MET A 67 -0.97 -3.44 -0.88
CA MET A 67 -1.90 -3.94 0.14
C MET A 67 -1.60 -5.39 0.50
N ARG A 68 -1.27 -6.24 -0.48
CA ARG A 68 -0.88 -7.62 -0.21
C ARG A 68 0.33 -7.70 0.71
N LEU A 69 1.36 -6.90 0.42
CA LEU A 69 2.55 -6.85 1.28
C LEU A 69 2.22 -6.30 2.67
N PHE A 70 1.34 -5.31 2.74
CA PHE A 70 0.89 -4.70 3.99
C PHE A 70 0.17 -5.74 4.87
N VAL A 71 -0.74 -6.49 4.29
CA VAL A 71 -1.49 -7.54 5.01
C VAL A 71 -0.57 -8.67 5.46
N ASP A 72 0.36 -9.10 4.58
CA ASP A 72 1.24 -10.22 4.89
C ASP A 72 2.32 -9.86 5.94
N ASN A 73 2.77 -8.60 5.98
CA ASN A 73 3.97 -8.24 6.75
C ASN A 73 3.74 -7.22 7.86
N TYR A 74 2.62 -6.52 7.87
CA TYR A 74 2.36 -5.47 8.85
C TYR A 74 1.10 -5.72 9.68
N VAL A 75 0.00 -6.10 9.05
CA VAL A 75 -1.28 -6.28 9.74
C VAL A 75 -1.23 -7.48 10.68
N ASP A 76 -1.62 -7.28 11.93
CA ASP A 76 -1.86 -8.38 12.84
C ASP A 76 -3.36 -8.72 12.77
N HIS A 77 -3.67 -9.87 12.18
CA HIS A 77 -5.04 -10.30 11.97
C HIS A 77 -5.83 -10.51 13.27
N ARG A 78 -5.12 -10.68 14.38
CA ARG A 78 -5.76 -10.88 15.71
C ARG A 78 -6.27 -9.58 16.30
N THR A 79 -5.74 -8.43 15.87
CA THR A 79 -6.05 -7.11 16.44
C THR A 79 -6.58 -6.12 15.42
N ALA A 80 -6.49 -6.41 14.13
CA ALA A 80 -6.98 -5.53 13.09
C ALA A 80 -8.51 -5.45 13.08
N LEU A 81 -9.04 -4.24 13.03
CA LEU A 81 -10.49 -3.97 13.05
C LEU A 81 -10.97 -3.29 11.76
N GLY A 82 -10.10 -3.20 10.75
CA GLY A 82 -10.42 -2.60 9.46
C GLY A 82 -9.99 -1.15 9.34
N SER A 83 -10.39 -0.54 8.25
CA SER A 83 -10.02 0.83 7.92
C SER A 83 -11.22 1.56 7.33
N PRO A 84 -11.47 2.82 7.73
CA PRO A 84 -12.53 3.62 7.09
C PRO A 84 -12.10 4.19 5.74
N GLY A 85 -10.82 4.11 5.38
CA GLY A 85 -10.31 4.63 4.12
C GLY A 85 -8.92 5.19 4.19
N LEU A 86 -8.57 5.93 3.14
CA LEU A 86 -7.31 6.64 3.01
C LEU A 86 -7.59 8.15 2.99
N ASP A 87 -6.72 8.93 3.62
CA ASP A 87 -6.78 10.39 3.52
C ASP A 87 -6.12 10.89 2.22
N GLU A 88 -5.14 10.13 1.72
CA GLU A 88 -4.38 10.51 0.54
C GLU A 88 -3.81 9.27 -0.13
N LEU A 89 -3.83 9.25 -1.45
CA LEU A 89 -3.18 8.24 -2.27
C LEU A 89 -2.61 8.94 -3.49
N ARG A 90 -1.29 8.84 -3.70
CA ARG A 90 -0.60 9.49 -4.81
C ARG A 90 0.30 8.53 -5.56
N TRP A 91 0.20 8.54 -6.88
CA TRP A 91 1.10 7.84 -7.77
C TRP A 91 2.03 8.88 -8.40
N LEU A 92 3.29 8.88 -7.97
CA LEU A 92 4.24 9.95 -8.28
C LEU A 92 5.07 9.69 -9.54
N LYS A 93 5.24 8.42 -9.90
CA LYS A 93 5.96 8.00 -11.11
C LYS A 93 5.33 6.75 -11.70
N PRO A 94 5.37 6.59 -13.04
CA PRO A 94 4.89 5.35 -13.67
C PRO A 94 5.68 4.13 -13.20
N VAL A 95 4.97 3.02 -13.05
CA VAL A 95 5.57 1.71 -12.78
C VAL A 95 5.51 0.91 -14.07
N ARG A 96 6.66 0.38 -14.48
CA ARG A 96 6.84 -0.28 -15.77
C ARG A 96 7.03 -1.78 -15.60
N PRO A 97 6.79 -2.56 -16.65
CA PRO A 97 7.10 -3.99 -16.62
C PRO A 97 8.55 -4.22 -16.20
N GLY A 98 8.75 -5.15 -15.28
CA GLY A 98 10.07 -5.47 -14.72
C GLY A 98 10.46 -4.67 -13.49
N ASP A 99 9.71 -3.62 -13.15
CA ASP A 99 10.00 -2.84 -11.94
C ASP A 99 9.74 -3.68 -10.68
N THR A 100 10.64 -3.52 -9.70
CA THR A 100 10.50 -4.08 -8.36
C THR A 100 10.24 -2.94 -7.39
N LEU A 101 9.12 -3.02 -6.68
CA LEU A 101 8.74 -2.02 -5.70
C LEU A 101 8.97 -2.54 -4.29
N THR A 102 9.52 -1.66 -3.45
CA THR A 102 9.77 -1.93 -2.03
C THR A 102 9.02 -0.91 -1.20
N GLY A 103 8.29 -1.36 -0.19
CA GLY A 103 7.44 -0.52 0.62
C GLY A 103 7.81 -0.49 2.09
N TRP A 104 7.45 0.62 2.73
CA TRP A 104 7.54 0.83 4.18
C TRP A 104 6.27 1.51 4.68
N VAL A 105 5.97 1.28 5.94
CA VAL A 105 4.89 1.97 6.66
C VAL A 105 5.49 2.67 7.87
N GLU A 106 5.13 3.94 8.07
CA GLU A 106 5.50 4.71 9.25
C GLU A 106 4.26 5.07 10.04
N CYS A 107 4.29 4.87 11.35
CA CYS A 107 3.23 5.32 12.25
C CYS A 107 3.34 6.84 12.42
N LEU A 108 2.35 7.59 11.91
CA LEU A 108 2.34 9.04 12.01
C LEU A 108 1.66 9.54 13.28
N ALA A 109 0.58 8.89 13.70
CA ALA A 109 -0.20 9.31 14.86
C ALA A 109 -0.97 8.12 15.44
N LYS A 110 -1.26 8.21 16.72
CA LYS A 110 -2.08 7.25 17.46
C LYS A 110 -3.16 8.01 18.21
N ILE A 111 -4.40 7.60 18.00
CA ILE A 111 -5.55 8.27 18.62
C ILE A 111 -6.43 7.21 19.23
N PRO A 112 -6.68 7.24 20.57
CA PRO A 112 -7.65 6.33 21.16
C PRO A 112 -9.05 6.67 20.68
N SER A 113 -9.89 5.67 20.47
CA SER A 113 -11.28 5.91 20.10
C SER A 113 -12.03 6.55 21.28
N ARG A 114 -12.80 7.59 21.00
CA ARG A 114 -13.63 8.26 22.01
C ARG A 114 -14.89 7.45 22.32
N SER A 115 -15.45 6.78 21.30
CA SER A 115 -16.71 6.06 21.44
C SER A 115 -16.53 4.58 21.80
N LYS A 116 -15.35 4.00 21.49
CA LYS A 116 -15.06 2.58 21.73
C LYS A 116 -13.74 2.43 22.45
N PRO A 117 -13.76 2.32 23.80
CA PRO A 117 -12.52 2.28 24.58
C PRO A 117 -11.65 1.05 24.32
N THR A 118 -12.18 0.02 23.66
CA THR A 118 -11.45 -1.20 23.31
C THR A 118 -10.65 -1.10 22.04
N MET A 119 -10.69 0.05 21.34
CA MET A 119 -9.94 0.27 20.10
C MET A 119 -9.28 1.63 20.04
N GLY A 120 -8.31 1.74 19.16
CA GLY A 120 -7.71 3.01 18.80
C GLY A 120 -7.47 3.07 17.31
N VAL A 121 -7.07 4.25 16.84
CA VAL A 121 -6.81 4.54 15.44
C VAL A 121 -5.32 4.81 15.26
N ILE A 122 -4.76 4.30 14.17
CA ILE A 122 -3.39 4.59 13.76
C ILE A 122 -3.45 5.28 12.40
N HIS A 123 -2.83 6.45 12.31
CA HIS A 123 -2.57 7.11 11.05
C HIS A 123 -1.18 6.71 10.58
N GLU A 124 -1.08 6.28 9.34
CA GLU A 124 0.19 5.77 8.81
C GLU A 124 0.49 6.32 7.43
N LEU A 125 1.77 6.40 7.13
CA LEU A 125 2.28 6.80 5.82
C LEU A 125 2.91 5.58 5.16
N TRP A 126 2.43 5.25 3.96
CA TRP A 126 3.06 4.27 3.10
C TRP A 126 4.00 5.00 2.15
N ARG A 127 5.20 4.47 2.02
CA ARG A 127 6.19 4.95 1.06
C ARG A 127 6.64 3.78 0.21
N VAL A 128 6.59 3.94 -1.09
CA VAL A 128 6.92 2.87 -2.04
C VAL A 128 7.94 3.39 -3.05
N GLU A 129 9.05 2.68 -3.17
CA GLU A 129 10.15 3.03 -4.07
C GLU A 129 10.37 1.92 -5.09
N ASN A 130 10.86 2.29 -6.29
CA ASN A 130 11.28 1.32 -7.29
C ASN A 130 12.73 0.87 -7.03
N GLN A 131 13.27 0.02 -7.90
CA GLN A 131 14.64 -0.52 -7.77
C GLN A 131 15.73 0.55 -7.90
N LYS A 132 15.39 1.74 -8.38
CA LYS A 132 16.32 2.87 -8.49
C LYS A 132 16.27 3.79 -7.28
N GLY A 133 15.48 3.45 -6.26
CA GLY A 133 15.27 4.29 -5.10
C GLY A 133 14.37 5.49 -5.35
N GLU A 134 13.63 5.51 -6.46
CA GLU A 134 12.69 6.58 -6.78
C GLU A 134 11.35 6.33 -6.10
N LEU A 135 10.79 7.36 -5.47
CA LEU A 135 9.48 7.29 -4.83
C LEU A 135 8.39 7.25 -5.90
N VAL A 136 7.63 6.16 -5.93
CA VAL A 136 6.61 5.93 -6.96
C VAL A 136 5.18 6.04 -6.42
N MET A 137 4.98 5.77 -5.13
CA MET A 137 3.66 5.88 -4.51
C MET A 137 3.79 6.30 -3.05
N THR A 138 2.85 7.12 -2.59
CA THR A 138 2.62 7.38 -1.17
C THR A 138 1.14 7.20 -0.86
N ALA A 139 0.83 6.82 0.37
CA ALA A 139 -0.54 6.76 0.85
C ALA A 139 -0.57 7.13 2.33
N LYS A 140 -1.61 7.86 2.72
CA LYS A 140 -1.90 8.14 4.14
C LYS A 140 -3.14 7.33 4.51
N GLY A 141 -2.91 6.30 5.31
CA GLY A 141 -3.95 5.36 5.72
C GLY A 141 -4.42 5.58 7.14
N ILE A 142 -5.60 5.05 7.40
CA ILE A 142 -6.21 5.05 8.74
C ILE A 142 -6.55 3.61 9.06
N ASN A 143 -6.02 3.09 10.16
CA ASN A 143 -6.33 1.73 10.61
C ASN A 143 -6.89 1.72 12.01
N MET A 144 -7.90 0.90 12.21
CA MET A 144 -8.48 0.66 13.53
C MET A 144 -7.87 -0.60 14.08
N VAL A 145 -7.37 -0.53 15.32
CA VAL A 145 -6.65 -1.63 15.96
C VAL A 145 -7.18 -1.81 17.39
N ARG A 146 -7.35 -3.07 17.78
CA ARG A 146 -7.81 -3.42 19.12
C ARG A 146 -6.78 -2.95 20.15
N ARG A 147 -7.28 -2.41 21.25
CA ARG A 147 -6.44 -2.08 22.41
C ARG A 147 -6.22 -3.32 23.28
N ARG A 148 -5.11 -3.28 24.01
CA ARG A 148 -4.78 -4.33 24.96
C ARG A 148 -5.89 -4.44 26.01
N PRO A 149 -6.39 -5.65 26.30
CA PRO A 149 -7.37 -5.84 27.37
C PRO A 149 -6.80 -5.37 28.71
N GLN A 150 -7.64 -4.74 29.50
CA GLN A 150 -7.27 -4.32 30.88
C GLN A 150 -7.62 -5.39 31.90
#